data_26db879b0ca6282c06fa42708f868029
#
_entry.id   26db879b0ca6282c06fa42708f868029
#
_cell.length_a   1.000
_cell.length_b   1.000
_cell.length_c   1.000
_cell.angle_alpha   90.00
_cell.angle_beta   90.00
_cell.angle_gamma   90.00
#
_symmetry.space_group_name_H-M   'P 1'
#
loop_
_entity.id
_entity.type
_entity.pdbx_description
1 polymer ?
#
loop_
_entity_poly.entity_id
_entity_poly.type
_entity_poly.pdbx_seq_one_letter_code
_entity_poly.pdbx_strand_id
1 'polypeptide(L)'
;MNATDTDQIVMTDKNTTPDTYPSHPTQKMPPQKTPRASAELKLPWRGLGVWNVYFILKFALAYFSYLNLDVLWNALLLVFLLIPIPYRWLSALRGLAAVAAGAALAYSESWLPPIASLTTNAAAVQGFSLNYVIDFALDFINWQMVGWAALIFCLWYLLRNCVRITFITICYFAVMVTMPYLDAFFAPAAREAAAGGTETAEGGPASAAADSKTIEEWYQAFLNYEKERRAELPQGLPDKDTPFDILLLNICSLSNDDLIASQLDKHPVLEKFNIRFDRFNSATSYSGPAAIRLLTGACGQPSHQGIYGERRPECEILNRLGTIGYRQHMMFDHSGEYDSFLPTLRNETGLTADLESLGKNLAVRYMGFDDEELTDTLALLRYWQRTLQRAKDKRTVTFMNLIALHDGNRLPRHGRAEPFKPRAQKLLDDLQTFLRELERSGRKVMVVVVPEHGAAVRGDKIQAPRLRDIPSLRITEVPTMVKFVGLQGLPDAPIHVTGPTSYLAMTTLIGRTLETNFFSKKGGATPLESLVKDLPETNPVSENGQAKVLEYKGQEYLKQKDGDWKPYAK
;
A
#
# COMPACT_ATOMS: atom_id res chain seq x y z
N MET A 1 -53.25 -16.44 -57.53
CA MET A 1 -54.48 -15.67 -57.68
C MET A 1 -54.09 -14.26 -57.95
N ASN A 2 -54.07 -13.98 -59.19
CA ASN A 2 -54.68 -12.96 -59.99
C ASN A 2 -54.27 -11.55 -59.63
N ALA A 3 -53.46 -10.89 -60.51
CA ALA A 3 -53.88 -10.35 -61.83
C ALA A 3 -54.59 -9.02 -61.61
N THR A 4 -54.32 -7.92 -62.23
CA THR A 4 -54.20 -7.56 -63.63
C THR A 4 -53.90 -6.04 -63.63
N ASP A 5 -52.96 -5.49 -64.36
CA ASP A 5 -53.13 -5.04 -65.76
C ASP A 5 -54.02 -3.78 -65.92
N THR A 6 -53.63 -2.75 -66.55
CA THR A 6 -53.64 -2.41 -67.96
C THR A 6 -53.39 -0.93 -68.17
N ASP A 7 -52.40 -0.54 -68.95
CA ASP A 7 -52.47 -0.01 -70.32
C ASP A 7 -53.00 1.37 -70.57
N GLN A 8 -52.21 2.06 -71.31
CA GLN A 8 -52.28 2.61 -72.69
C GLN A 8 -52.90 4.02 -72.79
N ILE A 9 -52.53 4.89 -73.66
CA ILE A 9 -52.12 5.01 -75.07
C ILE A 9 -51.97 6.50 -75.41
N VAL A 10 -50.84 7.00 -75.95
CA VAL A 10 -50.58 7.38 -77.35
C VAL A 10 -51.30 8.56 -77.95
N MET A 11 -50.56 9.38 -78.72
CA MET A 11 -50.66 10.02 -79.99
C MET A 11 -50.41 11.55 -80.01
N THR A 12 -49.30 11.98 -80.62
CA THR A 12 -49.11 12.53 -81.97
C THR A 12 -49.98 13.75 -82.29
N ASP A 13 -49.49 14.79 -82.92
CA ASP A 13 -49.02 14.99 -84.27
C ASP A 13 -48.43 16.38 -84.52
N LYS A 14 -47.39 16.45 -85.34
CA LYS A 14 -47.04 17.18 -86.54
C LYS A 14 -47.11 18.70 -86.66
N ASN A 15 -45.93 19.14 -87.18
CA ASN A 15 -45.69 20.00 -88.38
C ASN A 15 -46.07 21.45 -88.34
N THR A 16 -45.06 22.31 -88.53
CA THR A 16 -44.70 22.91 -89.87
C THR A 16 -43.53 23.88 -89.77
N THR A 17 -42.51 23.71 -90.59
CA THR A 17 -41.56 24.72 -91.07
C THR A 17 -42.24 25.49 -92.16
N PRO A 18 -41.74 26.64 -92.68
CA PRO A 18 -40.33 27.00 -92.97
C PRO A 18 -39.96 28.51 -92.74
N ASP A 19 -38.76 28.92 -92.81
CA ASP A 19 -38.03 29.60 -93.82
C ASP A 19 -36.75 30.35 -93.33
N THR A 20 -35.73 30.10 -94.05
CA THR A 20 -34.41 30.66 -94.17
C THR A 20 -34.31 32.18 -94.26
N TYR A 21 -33.28 32.76 -93.62
CA TYR A 21 -32.37 33.78 -94.18
C TYR A 21 -31.04 33.87 -93.39
N PRO A 22 -29.91 34.33 -93.97
CA PRO A 22 -28.55 33.88 -93.65
C PRO A 22 -27.84 34.68 -92.57
N SER A 23 -27.03 33.96 -91.84
CA SER A 23 -26.19 34.42 -90.70
C SER A 23 -24.89 35.10 -91.17
N HIS A 24 -24.61 36.28 -90.63
CA HIS A 24 -23.24 36.83 -90.58
C HIS A 24 -22.40 36.18 -89.47
N PRO A 25 -21.07 36.04 -89.66
CA PRO A 25 -20.22 35.36 -88.68
C PRO A 25 -19.91 36.32 -87.52
N THR A 26 -20.34 35.99 -86.34
CA THR A 26 -19.92 36.63 -85.10
C THR A 26 -18.54 36.15 -84.72
N GLN A 27 -17.57 37.06 -84.64
CA GLN A 27 -16.24 36.82 -84.05
C GLN A 27 -16.36 36.36 -82.61
N LYS A 28 -15.82 35.17 -82.28
CA LYS A 28 -15.64 34.70 -80.92
C LYS A 28 -14.55 35.50 -80.22
N MET A 29 -14.92 36.34 -79.24
CA MET A 29 -13.98 36.90 -78.30
C MET A 29 -13.33 35.77 -77.43
N PRO A 30 -12.02 35.87 -77.14
CA PRO A 30 -11.36 34.90 -76.27
C PRO A 30 -11.91 35.01 -74.83
N PRO A 31 -12.02 33.92 -74.06
CA PRO A 31 -12.52 33.98 -72.69
C PRO A 31 -11.60 34.82 -71.82
N GLN A 32 -12.14 35.83 -71.17
CA GLN A 32 -11.50 36.60 -70.12
C GLN A 32 -11.12 35.64 -69.00
N LYS A 33 -9.80 35.49 -68.69
CA LYS A 33 -9.30 34.83 -67.51
C LYS A 33 -9.80 35.61 -66.30
N THR A 34 -10.80 35.07 -65.63
CA THR A 34 -11.14 35.49 -64.28
C THR A 34 -9.90 35.36 -63.34
N PRO A 35 -9.62 36.36 -62.50
CA PRO A 35 -8.52 36.28 -61.58
C PRO A 35 -8.71 35.01 -60.70
N ARG A 36 -7.69 34.18 -60.63
CA ARG A 36 -7.64 33.04 -59.64
C ARG A 36 -7.91 33.64 -58.28
N ALA A 37 -9.05 33.33 -57.72
CA ALA A 37 -9.30 33.52 -56.31
C ALA A 37 -8.10 32.96 -55.54
N SER A 38 -7.45 33.79 -54.75
CA SER A 38 -6.42 33.41 -53.82
C SER A 38 -6.92 32.18 -53.05
N ALA A 39 -6.24 31.05 -53.18
CA ALA A 39 -6.55 29.85 -52.41
C ALA A 39 -6.33 30.22 -50.95
N GLU A 40 -7.40 30.59 -50.26
CA GLU A 40 -7.39 30.63 -48.81
C GLU A 40 -6.94 29.26 -48.33
N LEU A 41 -5.75 29.21 -47.74
CA LEU A 41 -5.23 28.03 -47.04
C LEU A 41 -6.16 27.79 -45.84
N LYS A 42 -7.28 27.12 -46.09
CA LYS A 42 -8.11 26.60 -44.99
C LYS A 42 -7.29 25.52 -44.32
N LEU A 43 -6.46 25.91 -43.36
CA LEU A 43 -5.86 24.95 -42.42
C LEU A 43 -7.01 24.19 -41.75
N PRO A 44 -7.11 22.86 -41.93
CA PRO A 44 -8.18 22.09 -41.31
C PRO A 44 -7.89 21.94 -39.81
N TRP A 45 -8.37 22.87 -39.03
CA TRP A 45 -8.26 22.80 -37.58
C TRP A 45 -9.23 21.72 -37.07
N ARG A 46 -8.71 20.52 -36.83
CA ARG A 46 -9.51 19.36 -36.41
C ARG A 46 -9.79 19.30 -34.91
N GLY A 47 -9.36 20.30 -34.12
CA GLY A 47 -9.46 20.23 -32.66
C GLY A 47 -8.74 19.03 -32.06
N LEU A 48 -8.91 18.80 -30.77
CA LEU A 48 -8.26 17.70 -30.01
C LEU A 48 -8.91 16.31 -30.23
N GLY A 49 -10.15 16.27 -30.79
CA GLY A 49 -10.84 14.99 -30.97
C GLY A 49 -10.94 14.17 -29.67
N VAL A 50 -10.53 12.91 -29.72
CA VAL A 50 -10.55 11.98 -28.55
C VAL A 50 -9.61 12.43 -27.42
N TRP A 51 -8.59 13.24 -27.71
CA TRP A 51 -7.70 13.78 -26.68
C TRP A 51 -8.39 14.68 -25.66
N ASN A 52 -9.57 15.23 -25.98
CA ASN A 52 -10.41 15.90 -24.99
C ASN A 52 -10.79 14.95 -23.84
N VAL A 53 -11.09 13.69 -24.14
CA VAL A 53 -11.42 12.69 -23.10
C VAL A 53 -10.22 12.44 -22.20
N TYR A 54 -9.02 12.31 -22.78
CA TYR A 54 -7.78 12.15 -22.03
C TYR A 54 -7.57 13.29 -21.03
N PHE A 55 -7.68 14.55 -21.47
CA PHE A 55 -7.50 15.70 -20.58
C PHE A 55 -8.62 15.82 -19.54
N ILE A 56 -9.88 15.59 -19.91
CA ILE A 56 -11.00 15.62 -18.96
C ILE A 56 -10.82 14.57 -17.87
N LEU A 57 -10.41 13.34 -18.24
CA LEU A 57 -10.12 12.28 -17.27
C LEU A 57 -8.98 12.69 -16.33
N LYS A 58 -7.89 13.25 -16.87
CA LYS A 58 -6.77 13.72 -16.03
C LYS A 58 -7.20 14.83 -15.08
N PHE A 59 -8.02 15.79 -15.53
CA PHE A 59 -8.53 16.86 -14.67
C PHE A 59 -9.43 16.30 -13.56
N ALA A 60 -10.29 15.35 -13.88
CA ALA A 60 -11.11 14.67 -12.87
C ALA A 60 -10.24 13.93 -11.84
N LEU A 61 -9.26 13.14 -12.31
CA LEU A 61 -8.35 12.43 -11.43
C LEU A 61 -7.51 13.37 -10.56
N ALA A 62 -7.04 14.50 -11.11
CA ALA A 62 -6.30 15.51 -10.35
C ALA A 62 -7.19 16.21 -9.32
N TYR A 63 -8.43 16.54 -9.68
CA TYR A 63 -9.40 17.15 -8.76
C TYR A 63 -9.68 16.28 -7.54
N PHE A 64 -9.79 14.95 -7.73
CA PHE A 64 -9.96 14.00 -6.65
C PHE A 64 -8.63 13.55 -6.00
N SER A 65 -7.51 14.17 -6.33
CA SER A 65 -6.17 13.86 -5.80
C SER A 65 -5.67 12.44 -6.12
N TYR A 66 -6.19 11.79 -7.16
CA TYR A 66 -5.69 10.51 -7.67
C TYR A 66 -4.49 10.65 -8.61
N LEU A 67 -4.14 11.86 -9.02
CA LEU A 67 -3.07 12.13 -9.97
C LEU A 67 -2.45 13.50 -9.66
N ASN A 68 -1.12 13.57 -9.71
CA ASN A 68 -0.39 14.83 -9.51
C ASN A 68 -0.11 15.48 -10.86
N LEU A 69 -1.06 16.30 -11.33
CA LEU A 69 -1.04 16.89 -12.67
C LEU A 69 0.14 17.86 -12.84
N ASP A 70 1.08 17.55 -13.72
CA ASP A 70 2.09 18.49 -14.20
C ASP A 70 1.50 19.39 -15.28
N VAL A 71 1.10 20.60 -14.88
CA VAL A 71 0.40 21.55 -15.75
C VAL A 71 1.25 21.91 -16.96
N LEU A 72 2.58 22.09 -16.80
CA LEU A 72 3.47 22.52 -17.86
C LEU A 72 3.62 21.46 -18.95
N TRP A 73 3.96 20.23 -18.59
CA TRP A 73 4.13 19.15 -19.56
C TRP A 73 2.83 18.78 -20.27
N ASN A 74 1.69 18.83 -19.57
CA ASN A 74 0.38 18.63 -20.20
C ASN A 74 0.01 19.77 -21.15
N ALA A 75 0.32 21.02 -20.81
CA ALA A 75 0.13 22.15 -21.72
C ALA A 75 1.01 22.03 -22.98
N LEU A 76 2.26 21.57 -22.83
CA LEU A 76 3.15 21.30 -23.98
C LEU A 76 2.59 20.18 -24.87
N LEU A 77 2.06 19.11 -24.29
CA LEU A 77 1.38 18.05 -25.05
C LEU A 77 0.14 18.59 -25.77
N LEU A 78 -0.65 19.45 -25.12
CA LEU A 78 -1.80 20.11 -25.73
C LEU A 78 -1.39 20.94 -26.95
N VAL A 79 -0.36 21.79 -26.81
CA VAL A 79 0.16 22.61 -27.92
C VAL A 79 0.67 21.71 -29.05
N PHE A 80 1.43 20.66 -28.74
CA PHE A 80 1.91 19.69 -29.71
C PHE A 80 0.78 19.03 -30.52
N LEU A 81 -0.33 18.70 -29.88
CA LEU A 81 -1.52 18.14 -30.52
C LEU A 81 -2.26 19.15 -31.42
N LEU A 82 -2.21 20.43 -31.09
CA LEU A 82 -2.90 21.51 -31.84
C LEU A 82 -2.14 21.98 -33.09
N ILE A 83 -0.83 21.63 -33.25
CA ILE A 83 -0.04 21.99 -34.42
C ILE A 83 -0.67 21.38 -35.70
N PRO A 84 -1.10 22.17 -36.67
CA PRO A 84 -1.67 21.63 -37.89
C PRO A 84 -0.59 21.04 -38.79
N ILE A 85 -0.70 19.75 -39.12
CA ILE A 85 0.23 19.05 -40.02
C ILE A 85 -0.52 18.69 -41.31
N PRO A 86 -0.09 19.19 -42.47
CA PRO A 86 -0.79 18.97 -43.75
C PRO A 86 -0.59 17.55 -44.29
N TYR A 87 0.52 16.86 -43.94
CA TYR A 87 0.85 15.55 -44.50
C TYR A 87 0.29 14.41 -43.61
N ARG A 88 -0.46 13.49 -44.23
CA ARG A 88 -1.13 12.40 -43.52
C ARG A 88 -0.17 11.47 -42.72
N TRP A 89 0.98 11.16 -43.31
CA TRP A 89 1.97 10.29 -42.64
C TRP A 89 2.63 10.98 -41.44
N LEU A 90 2.95 12.28 -41.55
CA LEU A 90 3.46 13.05 -40.41
C LEU A 90 2.40 13.23 -39.31
N SER A 91 1.13 13.36 -39.70
CA SER A 91 0.02 13.41 -38.72
C SER A 91 -0.15 12.09 -37.99
N ALA A 92 0.06 10.93 -38.67
CA ALA A 92 0.07 9.61 -38.04
C ALA A 92 1.26 9.45 -37.08
N LEU A 93 2.46 9.88 -37.50
CA LEU A 93 3.66 9.85 -36.67
C LEU A 93 3.51 10.74 -35.42
N ARG A 94 2.97 11.96 -35.58
CA ARG A 94 2.61 12.83 -34.47
C ARG A 94 1.63 12.14 -33.51
N GLY A 95 0.59 11.47 -34.05
CA GLY A 95 -0.38 10.72 -33.26
C GLY A 95 0.26 9.65 -32.39
N LEU A 96 1.19 8.87 -32.97
CA LEU A 96 1.94 7.85 -32.26
C LEU A 96 2.84 8.46 -31.17
N ALA A 97 3.57 9.51 -31.50
CA ALA A 97 4.41 10.24 -30.55
C ALA A 97 3.57 10.84 -29.40
N ALA A 98 2.38 11.39 -29.70
CA ALA A 98 1.47 11.91 -28.70
C ALA A 98 0.92 10.82 -27.77
N VAL A 99 0.60 9.63 -28.29
CA VAL A 99 0.18 8.49 -27.48
C VAL A 99 1.30 8.06 -26.52
N ALA A 100 2.54 7.94 -27.03
CA ALA A 100 3.69 7.61 -26.19
C ALA A 100 3.93 8.68 -25.12
N ALA A 101 3.92 9.96 -25.48
CA ALA A 101 4.09 11.08 -24.54
C ALA A 101 2.93 11.15 -23.53
N GLY A 102 1.70 10.98 -23.97
CA GLY A 102 0.53 10.96 -23.09
C GLY A 102 0.55 9.80 -22.10
N ALA A 103 0.96 8.60 -22.53
CA ALA A 103 1.14 7.46 -21.64
C ALA A 103 2.27 7.68 -20.63
N ALA A 104 3.42 8.23 -21.08
CA ALA A 104 4.54 8.57 -20.21
C ALA A 104 4.16 9.61 -19.15
N LEU A 105 3.42 10.67 -19.55
CA LEU A 105 2.91 11.68 -18.62
C LEU A 105 1.89 11.10 -17.63
N ALA A 106 0.94 10.28 -18.12
CA ALA A 106 -0.02 9.64 -17.23
C ALA A 106 0.66 8.73 -16.19
N TYR A 107 1.72 8.04 -16.62
CA TYR A 107 2.52 7.22 -15.72
C TYR A 107 3.32 8.04 -14.70
N SER A 108 4.06 9.07 -15.15
CA SER A 108 4.90 9.91 -14.27
C SER A 108 4.10 10.73 -13.25
N GLU A 109 2.85 11.03 -13.54
CA GLU A 109 1.92 11.76 -12.67
C GLU A 109 1.09 10.84 -11.79
N SER A 110 1.04 9.54 -12.11
CA SER A 110 0.35 8.54 -11.30
C SER A 110 1.20 8.15 -10.08
N TRP A 111 0.53 7.65 -9.05
CA TRP A 111 1.17 7.09 -7.86
C TRP A 111 1.69 5.66 -8.08
N LEU A 112 1.79 5.22 -9.33
CA LEU A 112 2.34 3.90 -9.66
C LEU A 112 3.82 3.83 -9.28
N PRO A 113 4.28 2.67 -8.78
CA PRO A 113 5.68 2.45 -8.46
C PRO A 113 6.57 2.75 -9.67
N PRO A 114 7.76 3.33 -9.50
CA PRO A 114 8.66 3.58 -10.62
C PRO A 114 9.07 2.25 -11.27
N ILE A 115 9.18 2.23 -12.61
CA ILE A 115 9.60 1.03 -13.37
C ILE A 115 10.93 0.46 -12.83
N ALA A 116 11.80 1.32 -12.30
CA ALA A 116 13.03 0.90 -11.63
C ALA A 116 12.78 -0.05 -10.44
N SER A 117 11.64 0.06 -9.74
CA SER A 117 11.32 -0.86 -8.63
C SER A 117 11.03 -2.28 -9.13
N LEU A 118 10.47 -2.42 -10.33
CA LEU A 118 10.26 -3.73 -10.97
C LEU A 118 11.60 -4.38 -11.37
N THR A 119 12.58 -3.58 -11.77
CA THR A 119 13.90 -4.10 -12.14
C THR A 119 14.77 -4.42 -10.93
N THR A 120 14.65 -3.66 -9.84
CA THR A 120 15.37 -3.92 -8.59
C THR A 120 14.84 -5.17 -7.88
N ASN A 121 13.56 -5.47 -8.04
CA ASN A 121 12.90 -6.64 -7.46
C ASN A 121 12.64 -7.75 -8.50
N ALA A 122 13.32 -7.73 -9.64
CA ALA A 122 13.11 -8.69 -10.72
C ALA A 122 13.29 -10.15 -10.26
N ALA A 123 14.22 -10.41 -9.34
CA ALA A 123 14.43 -11.73 -8.76
C ALA A 123 13.20 -12.19 -7.92
N ALA A 124 12.61 -11.30 -7.16
CA ALA A 124 11.39 -11.59 -6.38
C ALA A 124 10.19 -11.85 -7.30
N VAL A 125 10.06 -11.08 -8.39
CA VAL A 125 8.97 -11.27 -9.38
C VAL A 125 9.10 -12.60 -10.14
N GLN A 126 10.32 -13.10 -10.36
CA GLN A 126 10.55 -14.40 -11.01
C GLN A 126 10.03 -15.59 -10.17
N GLY A 127 9.91 -15.44 -8.86
CA GLY A 127 9.33 -16.45 -7.96
C GLY A 127 7.79 -16.49 -7.94
N PHE A 128 7.10 -15.54 -8.59
CA PHE A 128 5.64 -15.52 -8.58
C PHE A 128 5.05 -16.52 -9.58
N SER A 129 4.00 -17.23 -9.17
CA SER A 129 3.24 -18.06 -10.09
C SER A 129 2.52 -17.21 -11.14
N LEU A 130 2.38 -17.72 -12.36
CA LEU A 130 1.67 -17.01 -13.45
C LEU A 130 0.23 -16.67 -13.05
N ASN A 131 -0.44 -17.55 -12.33
CA ASN A 131 -1.80 -17.33 -11.84
C ASN A 131 -1.86 -16.15 -10.88
N TYR A 132 -0.89 -16.03 -9.97
CA TYR A 132 -0.79 -14.89 -9.07
C TYR A 132 -0.57 -13.58 -9.82
N VAL A 133 0.33 -13.56 -10.82
CA VAL A 133 0.59 -12.35 -11.63
C VAL A 133 -0.66 -11.90 -12.38
N ILE A 134 -1.43 -12.84 -12.94
CA ILE A 134 -2.68 -12.53 -13.65
C ILE A 134 -3.74 -12.00 -12.67
N ASP A 135 -3.98 -12.68 -11.56
CA ASP A 135 -4.95 -12.25 -10.55
C ASP A 135 -4.58 -10.86 -9.98
N PHE A 136 -3.30 -10.66 -9.67
CA PHE A 136 -2.78 -9.38 -9.20
C PHE A 136 -2.99 -8.27 -10.23
N ALA A 137 -2.68 -8.50 -11.50
CA ALA A 137 -2.89 -7.52 -12.57
C ALA A 137 -4.37 -7.17 -12.75
N LEU A 138 -5.28 -8.14 -12.64
CA LEU A 138 -6.72 -7.93 -12.75
C LEU A 138 -7.28 -7.14 -11.57
N ASP A 139 -6.72 -7.30 -10.37
CA ASP A 139 -7.14 -6.58 -9.17
C ASP A 139 -6.75 -5.09 -9.20
N PHE A 140 -5.71 -4.73 -9.99
CA PHE A 140 -5.39 -3.31 -10.24
C PHE A 140 -6.43 -2.59 -11.11
N ILE A 141 -7.29 -3.33 -11.81
CA ILE A 141 -8.33 -2.72 -12.61
C ILE A 141 -9.46 -2.26 -11.69
N ASN A 142 -9.48 -0.98 -11.39
CA ASN A 142 -10.62 -0.38 -10.69
C ASN A 142 -11.81 -0.27 -11.66
N TRP A 143 -12.68 -1.26 -11.65
CA TRP A 143 -13.85 -1.34 -12.52
C TRP A 143 -14.79 -0.13 -12.38
N GLN A 144 -14.83 0.50 -11.22
CA GLN A 144 -15.59 1.73 -11.01
C GLN A 144 -14.98 2.90 -11.78
N MET A 145 -13.64 3.03 -11.79
CA MET A 145 -12.95 4.04 -12.61
C MET A 145 -13.11 3.75 -14.11
N VAL A 146 -13.08 2.49 -14.53
CA VAL A 146 -13.39 2.10 -15.92
C VAL A 146 -14.83 2.51 -16.28
N GLY A 147 -15.78 2.32 -15.39
CA GLY A 147 -17.18 2.76 -15.57
C GLY A 147 -17.28 4.29 -15.70
N TRP A 148 -16.61 5.05 -14.86
CA TRP A 148 -16.56 6.51 -14.98
C TRP A 148 -15.88 6.97 -16.28
N ALA A 149 -14.79 6.32 -16.69
CA ALA A 149 -14.12 6.63 -17.96
C ALA A 149 -15.03 6.37 -19.16
N ALA A 150 -15.76 5.26 -19.14
CA ALA A 150 -16.76 4.94 -20.17
C ALA A 150 -17.91 5.96 -20.19
N LEU A 151 -18.41 6.39 -19.04
CA LEU A 151 -19.45 7.42 -18.93
C LEU A 151 -18.94 8.77 -19.47
N ILE A 152 -17.74 9.20 -19.12
CA ILE A 152 -17.13 10.44 -19.64
C ILE A 152 -16.94 10.36 -21.16
N PHE A 153 -16.52 9.19 -21.67
CA PHE A 153 -16.39 8.96 -23.11
C PHE A 153 -17.75 9.06 -23.82
N CYS A 154 -18.79 8.43 -23.29
CA CYS A 154 -20.15 8.51 -23.84
C CYS A 154 -20.68 9.95 -23.83
N LEU A 155 -20.49 10.66 -22.71
CA LEU A 155 -20.91 12.07 -22.59
C LEU A 155 -20.17 12.95 -23.59
N TRP A 156 -18.86 12.78 -23.73
CA TRP A 156 -18.07 13.47 -24.75
C TRP A 156 -18.59 13.16 -26.16
N TYR A 157 -18.87 11.88 -26.45
CA TYR A 157 -19.36 11.48 -27.77
C TYR A 157 -20.70 12.14 -28.13
N LEU A 158 -21.60 12.27 -27.15
CA LEU A 158 -22.89 12.95 -27.34
C LEU A 158 -22.72 14.48 -27.51
N LEU A 159 -21.85 15.09 -26.70
CA LEU A 159 -21.69 16.56 -26.67
C LEU A 159 -20.73 17.10 -27.71
N ARG A 160 -19.89 16.29 -28.36
CA ARG A 160 -18.83 16.73 -29.27
C ARG A 160 -19.30 17.59 -30.44
N ASN A 161 -20.56 17.45 -30.86
CA ASN A 161 -21.16 18.21 -31.96
C ASN A 161 -21.91 19.47 -31.49
N CYS A 162 -22.28 19.53 -30.20
CA CYS A 162 -23.05 20.64 -29.61
C CYS A 162 -22.15 21.64 -28.87
N VAL A 163 -21.03 21.17 -28.31
CA VAL A 163 -20.15 21.98 -27.46
C VAL A 163 -18.73 21.98 -28.01
N ARG A 164 -18.10 23.14 -28.01
CA ARG A 164 -16.67 23.28 -28.41
C ARG A 164 -15.74 22.84 -27.28
N ILE A 165 -15.75 21.54 -26.95
CA ILE A 165 -15.01 20.99 -25.82
C ILE A 165 -13.52 21.31 -25.88
N THR A 166 -12.90 21.28 -27.07
CA THR A 166 -11.48 21.69 -27.26
C THR A 166 -11.21 23.08 -26.75
N PHE A 167 -12.12 24.03 -26.99
CA PHE A 167 -11.97 25.41 -26.52
C PHE A 167 -12.02 25.46 -24.97
N ILE A 168 -12.96 24.76 -24.38
CA ILE A 168 -13.07 24.66 -22.90
C ILE A 168 -11.78 24.09 -22.30
N THR A 169 -11.24 23.02 -22.90
CA THR A 169 -9.98 22.40 -22.45
C THR A 169 -8.81 23.40 -22.52
N ILE A 170 -8.71 24.16 -23.60
CA ILE A 170 -7.67 25.21 -23.77
C ILE A 170 -7.82 26.29 -22.69
N CYS A 171 -9.04 26.80 -22.50
CA CYS A 171 -9.31 27.84 -21.50
C CYS A 171 -8.96 27.33 -20.07
N TYR A 172 -9.29 26.09 -19.76
CA TYR A 172 -8.97 25.51 -18.47
C TYR A 172 -7.45 25.42 -18.22
N PHE A 173 -6.68 25.00 -19.24
CA PHE A 173 -5.22 25.03 -19.15
C PHE A 173 -4.66 26.44 -19.02
N ALA A 174 -5.19 27.39 -19.79
CA ALA A 174 -4.78 28.78 -19.69
C ALA A 174 -4.97 29.33 -18.27
N VAL A 175 -6.11 29.06 -17.66
CA VAL A 175 -6.38 29.44 -16.27
C VAL A 175 -5.38 28.73 -15.31
N MET A 176 -5.18 27.43 -15.44
CA MET A 176 -4.27 26.68 -14.54
C MET A 176 -2.81 27.16 -14.65
N VAL A 177 -2.35 27.52 -15.86
CA VAL A 177 -0.99 28.07 -16.07
C VAL A 177 -0.86 29.48 -15.50
N THR A 178 -1.92 30.30 -15.57
CA THR A 178 -1.86 31.70 -15.14
C THR A 178 -2.13 31.92 -13.65
N MET A 179 -2.91 31.04 -13.00
CA MET A 179 -3.27 31.18 -11.58
C MET A 179 -2.07 31.36 -10.65
N PRO A 180 -0.98 30.58 -10.73
CA PRO A 180 0.17 30.77 -9.85
C PRO A 180 0.83 32.16 -10.00
N TYR A 181 0.80 32.73 -11.20
CA TYR A 181 1.33 34.09 -11.47
C TYR A 181 0.39 35.18 -10.95
N LEU A 182 -0.93 34.96 -11.02
CA LEU A 182 -1.92 35.86 -10.47
C LEU A 182 -1.86 35.87 -8.95
N ASP A 183 -1.74 34.72 -8.31
CA ASP A 183 -1.56 34.61 -6.86
C ASP A 183 -0.27 35.32 -6.40
N ALA A 184 0.84 35.16 -7.14
CA ALA A 184 2.09 35.86 -6.86
C ALA A 184 1.98 37.38 -7.04
N PHE A 185 1.13 37.83 -7.98
CA PHE A 185 0.92 39.26 -8.24
C PHE A 185 -0.01 39.92 -7.21
N PHE A 186 -1.04 39.22 -6.73
CA PHE A 186 -2.01 39.73 -5.76
C PHE A 186 -1.64 39.44 -4.27
N ALA A 187 -0.72 38.53 -4.00
CA ALA A 187 -0.26 38.22 -2.66
C ALA A 187 0.34 39.44 -1.88
N PRO A 188 1.07 40.39 -2.50
CA PRO A 188 1.54 41.58 -1.79
C PRO A 188 0.39 42.48 -1.30
N ALA A 189 -0.64 42.70 -2.12
CA ALA A 189 -1.79 43.52 -1.76
C ALA A 189 -2.66 42.94 -0.65
N ALA A 190 -2.78 41.63 -0.60
CA ALA A 190 -3.53 40.94 0.46
C ALA A 190 -2.80 40.98 1.83
N ARG A 191 -1.46 40.99 1.83
CA ARG A 191 -0.65 41.14 3.06
C ARG A 191 -0.69 42.55 3.63
N GLU A 192 -0.71 43.57 2.80
CA GLU A 192 -0.88 44.96 3.26
C GLU A 192 -2.31 45.25 3.77
N ALA A 193 -3.33 44.63 3.21
CA ALA A 193 -4.71 44.76 3.68
C ALA A 193 -4.95 44.00 5.01
N ALA A 194 -4.21 42.92 5.28
CA ALA A 194 -4.31 42.16 6.54
C ALA A 194 -3.50 42.77 7.70
N ALA A 195 -2.56 43.68 7.44
CA ALA A 195 -1.75 44.35 8.48
C ALA A 195 -2.48 45.52 9.16
N GLY A 196 -3.69 45.88 8.72
CA GLY A 196 -4.48 47.02 9.24
C GLY A 196 -5.70 46.67 10.11
N GLY A 197 -5.94 45.42 10.43
CA GLY A 197 -7.10 44.96 11.20
C GLY A 197 -6.73 44.38 12.56
N THR A 198 -7.19 45.02 13.62
CA THR A 198 -7.06 44.67 15.04
C THR A 198 -7.54 43.24 15.33
N GLU A 199 -6.77 42.55 16.18
CA GLU A 199 -7.07 41.25 16.76
C GLU A 199 -8.46 41.17 17.40
N THR A 200 -9.27 40.22 16.99
CA THR A 200 -10.21 39.53 17.86
C THR A 200 -10.13 38.05 17.58
N ALA A 201 -9.64 37.33 18.60
CA ALA A 201 -9.53 35.88 18.62
C ALA A 201 -10.92 35.23 18.71
N GLU A 202 -11.15 34.23 17.85
CA GLU A 202 -11.79 32.95 18.18
C GLU A 202 -11.98 32.14 16.87
N GLY A 203 -11.12 31.18 16.72
CA GLY A 203 -11.13 30.18 15.66
C GLY A 203 -9.76 29.52 15.62
N GLY A 204 -9.61 28.35 16.27
CA GLY A 204 -8.33 27.66 16.39
C GLY A 204 -7.65 27.47 15.04
N PRO A 205 -6.32 27.68 14.95
CA PRO A 205 -5.60 27.55 13.69
C PRO A 205 -5.58 26.09 13.27
N ALA A 206 -6.03 25.81 12.05
CA ALA A 206 -5.56 24.63 11.34
C ALA A 206 -4.03 24.70 11.37
N SER A 207 -3.39 23.80 12.12
CA SER A 207 -1.93 23.76 12.28
C SER A 207 -1.30 23.76 10.88
N ALA A 208 -0.62 24.84 10.53
CA ALA A 208 0.16 24.88 9.28
C ALA A 208 1.11 23.67 9.27
N ALA A 209 1.07 22.90 8.18
CA ALA A 209 1.93 21.72 8.04
C ALA A 209 3.39 22.15 8.25
N ALA A 210 4.15 21.37 9.03
CA ALA A 210 5.55 21.65 9.25
C ALA A 210 6.32 21.54 7.92
N ASP A 211 7.35 22.37 7.75
CA ASP A 211 8.18 22.33 6.56
C ASP A 211 9.05 21.06 6.50
N SER A 212 9.52 20.70 5.31
CA SER A 212 10.31 19.48 5.07
C SER A 212 11.60 19.44 5.91
N LYS A 213 12.22 20.58 6.14
CA LYS A 213 13.46 20.68 6.93
C LYS A 213 13.22 20.38 8.41
N THR A 214 12.16 20.93 8.98
CA THR A 214 11.76 20.66 10.38
C THR A 214 11.47 19.17 10.59
N ILE A 215 10.79 18.51 9.66
CA ILE A 215 10.49 17.07 9.75
C ILE A 215 11.77 16.24 9.60
N GLU A 216 12.69 16.63 8.72
CA GLU A 216 13.98 15.92 8.58
C GLU A 216 14.83 16.05 9.84
N GLU A 217 14.93 17.24 10.44
CA GLU A 217 15.65 17.45 11.69
C GLU A 217 15.05 16.61 12.83
N TRP A 218 13.73 16.55 12.91
CA TRP A 218 13.04 15.70 13.88
C TRP A 218 13.33 14.21 13.65
N TYR A 219 13.29 13.75 12.40
CA TYR A 219 13.61 12.37 12.05
C TYR A 219 15.05 11.99 12.43
N GLN A 220 16.02 12.86 12.18
CA GLN A 220 17.41 12.62 12.59
C GLN A 220 17.58 12.60 14.11
N ALA A 221 16.89 13.48 14.82
CA ALA A 221 16.85 13.46 16.28
C ALA A 221 16.23 12.17 16.83
N PHE A 222 15.16 11.67 16.21
CA PHE A 222 14.57 10.37 16.53
C PHE A 222 15.58 9.23 16.38
N LEU A 223 16.28 9.12 15.25
CA LEU A 223 17.27 8.07 15.04
C LEU A 223 18.42 8.13 16.05
N ASN A 224 18.89 9.33 16.38
CA ASN A 224 19.94 9.52 17.37
C ASN A 224 19.47 9.11 18.78
N TYR A 225 18.24 9.43 19.13
CA TYR A 225 17.63 9.00 20.40
C TYR A 225 17.48 7.48 20.46
N GLU A 226 16.91 6.87 19.42
CA GLU A 226 16.70 5.41 19.38
C GLU A 226 18.02 4.62 19.40
N LYS A 227 19.10 5.15 18.86
CA LYS A 227 20.42 4.50 18.84
C LYS A 227 20.92 4.15 20.23
N GLU A 228 20.62 4.97 21.22
CA GLU A 228 21.09 4.80 22.61
C GLU A 228 20.16 3.92 23.45
N ARG A 229 18.94 3.66 23.00
CA ARG A 229 17.93 2.93 23.77
C ARG A 229 18.20 1.43 23.80
N ARG A 230 17.97 0.82 24.95
CA ARG A 230 18.09 -0.62 25.20
C ARG A 230 16.96 -1.09 26.09
N ALA A 231 16.43 -2.29 25.83
CA ALA A 231 15.60 -3.00 26.77
C ALA A 231 16.46 -3.69 27.83
N GLU A 232 16.06 -3.59 29.07
CA GLU A 232 16.70 -4.33 30.15
C GLU A 232 16.24 -5.78 30.09
N LEU A 233 17.15 -6.67 29.68
CA LEU A 233 16.99 -8.11 29.81
C LEU A 233 17.93 -8.60 30.92
N PRO A 234 17.46 -9.46 31.84
CA PRO A 234 18.28 -9.94 32.94
C PRO A 234 19.50 -10.70 32.43
N GLN A 235 20.62 -10.57 33.13
CA GLN A 235 21.84 -11.34 32.86
C GLN A 235 21.80 -12.75 33.46
N GLY A 236 20.84 -13.02 34.30
CA GLY A 236 20.59 -14.31 34.93
C GLY A 236 19.16 -14.40 35.45
N LEU A 237 18.72 -15.59 35.80
CA LEU A 237 17.39 -15.82 36.37
C LEU A 237 17.45 -15.78 37.90
N PRO A 238 16.37 -15.41 38.59
CA PRO A 238 16.30 -15.50 40.06
C PRO A 238 16.56 -16.93 40.57
N ASP A 239 17.22 -17.09 41.75
CA ASP A 239 17.62 -18.39 42.32
C ASP A 239 16.48 -19.43 42.42
N LYS A 240 15.26 -18.98 42.60
CA LYS A 240 14.06 -19.82 42.70
C LYS A 240 13.03 -19.46 41.65
N ASP A 241 13.47 -19.25 40.42
CA ASP A 241 12.56 -18.92 39.37
C ASP A 241 11.65 -20.09 38.97
N THR A 242 10.51 -19.77 38.39
CA THR A 242 9.58 -20.74 37.83
C THR A 242 9.78 -20.82 36.32
N PRO A 243 10.20 -21.97 35.79
CA PRO A 243 10.36 -22.16 34.37
C PRO A 243 9.07 -21.90 33.59
N PHE A 244 9.18 -21.21 32.47
CA PHE A 244 8.10 -21.05 31.50
C PHE A 244 8.69 -20.96 30.09
N ASP A 245 7.85 -21.20 29.08
CA ASP A 245 8.22 -21.10 27.69
C ASP A 245 7.80 -19.75 27.13
N ILE A 246 8.51 -19.27 26.09
CA ILE A 246 8.17 -18.07 25.34
C ILE A 246 7.87 -18.48 23.90
N LEU A 247 6.69 -18.14 23.40
CA LEU A 247 6.29 -18.34 22.00
C LEU A 247 6.09 -16.99 21.34
N LEU A 248 6.99 -16.62 20.43
CA LEU A 248 6.89 -15.44 19.59
C LEU A 248 6.20 -15.82 18.29
N LEU A 249 4.93 -15.46 18.14
CA LEU A 249 4.15 -15.67 16.91
C LEU A 249 4.26 -14.44 16.02
N ASN A 250 5.05 -14.54 14.99
CA ASN A 250 5.25 -13.52 13.97
C ASN A 250 4.35 -13.83 12.78
N ILE A 251 3.37 -12.96 12.51
CA ILE A 251 2.29 -13.21 11.56
C ILE A 251 2.40 -12.22 10.41
N CYS A 252 2.63 -12.72 9.19
CA CYS A 252 2.63 -11.88 8.00
C CYS A 252 1.21 -11.40 7.67
N SER A 253 1.11 -10.11 7.35
CA SER A 253 -0.07 -9.47 6.77
C SER A 253 -1.30 -9.33 7.69
N LEU A 254 -1.11 -8.73 8.89
CA LEU A 254 -2.22 -8.41 9.79
C LEU A 254 -1.98 -7.06 10.50
N SER A 255 -2.77 -6.04 10.19
CA SER A 255 -2.80 -4.75 10.90
C SER A 255 -4.12 -4.52 11.63
N ASN A 256 -4.17 -3.50 12.49
CA ASN A 256 -5.42 -3.05 13.11
C ASN A 256 -6.44 -2.59 12.06
N ASP A 257 -5.98 -1.92 11.00
CA ASP A 257 -6.83 -1.48 9.87
C ASP A 257 -7.41 -2.68 9.10
N ASP A 258 -6.64 -3.75 8.89
CA ASP A 258 -7.11 -4.96 8.22
C ASP A 258 -8.21 -5.68 9.02
N LEU A 259 -8.07 -5.72 10.35
CA LEU A 259 -9.11 -6.25 11.24
C LEU A 259 -10.41 -5.46 11.10
N ILE A 260 -10.34 -4.13 11.13
CA ILE A 260 -11.48 -3.24 10.97
C ILE A 260 -12.10 -3.41 9.56
N ALA A 261 -11.27 -3.38 8.52
CA ALA A 261 -11.73 -3.53 7.13
C ALA A 261 -12.44 -4.87 6.88
N SER A 262 -12.01 -5.91 7.58
CA SER A 262 -12.58 -7.26 7.50
C SER A 262 -13.71 -7.50 8.50
N GLN A 263 -14.03 -6.53 9.37
CA GLN A 263 -15.01 -6.67 10.47
C GLN A 263 -14.64 -7.79 11.45
N LEU A 264 -13.35 -7.94 11.75
CA LEU A 264 -12.78 -8.91 12.68
C LEU A 264 -12.16 -8.25 13.92
N ASP A 265 -12.24 -6.93 14.04
CA ASP A 265 -11.76 -6.12 15.17
C ASP A 265 -12.43 -6.47 16.51
N LYS A 266 -13.57 -7.16 16.47
CA LYS A 266 -14.32 -7.67 17.63
C LYS A 266 -14.29 -9.19 17.75
N HIS A 267 -13.34 -9.86 17.12
CA HIS A 267 -13.24 -11.31 17.21
C HIS A 267 -12.95 -11.74 18.67
N PRO A 268 -13.67 -12.75 19.21
CA PRO A 268 -13.58 -13.11 20.63
C PRO A 268 -12.19 -13.49 21.14
N VAL A 269 -11.29 -13.96 20.27
CA VAL A 269 -9.91 -14.29 20.67
C VAL A 269 -9.12 -13.07 21.14
N LEU A 270 -9.42 -11.88 20.62
CA LEU A 270 -8.71 -10.64 20.97
C LEU A 270 -8.88 -10.30 22.46
N GLU A 271 -10.04 -10.64 23.02
CA GLU A 271 -10.35 -10.44 24.45
C GLU A 271 -9.80 -11.59 25.35
N LYS A 272 -9.15 -12.61 24.78
CA LYS A 272 -8.51 -13.69 25.55
C LYS A 272 -7.07 -13.41 25.94
N PHE A 273 -6.47 -12.39 25.34
CA PHE A 273 -5.13 -11.95 25.71
C PHE A 273 -5.17 -11.14 27.02
N ASN A 274 -4.05 -11.10 27.73
CA ASN A 274 -3.93 -10.38 28.98
C ASN A 274 -3.45 -8.93 28.80
N ILE A 275 -2.69 -8.67 27.72
CA ILE A 275 -2.19 -7.35 27.35
C ILE A 275 -2.42 -7.17 25.86
N ARG A 276 -2.88 -5.98 25.47
CA ARG A 276 -3.01 -5.53 24.07
C ARG A 276 -2.32 -4.18 23.90
N PHE A 277 -1.50 -4.08 22.87
CA PHE A 277 -0.87 -2.84 22.46
C PHE A 277 -1.74 -2.20 21.37
N ASP A 278 -2.34 -1.06 21.66
CA ASP A 278 -3.29 -0.41 20.75
C ASP A 278 -2.58 0.28 19.58
N ARG A 279 -1.35 0.77 19.81
CA ARG A 279 -0.54 1.50 18.84
C ARG A 279 0.88 0.92 18.74
N PHE A 280 0.98 -0.37 18.45
CA PHE A 280 2.27 -1.02 18.23
C PHE A 280 2.70 -0.85 16.78
N ASN A 281 3.80 -0.12 16.55
CA ASN A 281 4.36 0.10 15.23
C ASN A 281 5.42 -0.95 14.90
N SER A 282 5.19 -1.76 13.87
CA SER A 282 6.16 -2.73 13.33
C SER A 282 7.28 -2.06 12.51
N ALA A 283 7.17 -0.76 12.26
CA ALA A 283 8.17 0.10 11.64
C ALA A 283 8.56 -0.25 10.19
N THR A 284 7.82 -1.13 9.53
CA THR A 284 8.06 -1.52 8.14
C THR A 284 6.83 -2.17 7.52
N SER A 285 6.79 -2.26 6.19
CA SER A 285 5.71 -2.90 5.44
C SER A 285 6.13 -4.20 4.74
N TYR A 286 7.30 -4.76 5.07
CA TYR A 286 7.83 -5.99 4.48
C TYR A 286 8.30 -6.99 5.55
N SER A 287 8.14 -8.29 5.26
CA SER A 287 8.37 -9.40 6.20
C SER A 287 9.82 -9.51 6.68
N GLY A 288 10.79 -9.46 5.77
CA GLY A 288 12.22 -9.55 6.13
C GLY A 288 12.62 -8.48 7.17
N PRO A 289 12.45 -7.18 6.86
CA PRO A 289 12.72 -6.11 7.82
C PRO A 289 11.94 -6.22 9.13
N ALA A 290 10.67 -6.67 9.11
CA ALA A 290 9.85 -6.82 10.31
C ALA A 290 10.39 -7.93 11.23
N ALA A 291 10.74 -9.09 10.67
CA ALA A 291 11.32 -10.19 11.41
C ALA A 291 12.70 -9.84 11.99
N ILE A 292 13.56 -9.13 11.23
CA ILE A 292 14.85 -8.61 11.75
C ILE A 292 14.59 -7.67 12.94
N ARG A 293 13.69 -6.70 12.81
CA ARG A 293 13.35 -5.76 13.89
C ARG A 293 12.80 -6.45 15.12
N LEU A 294 11.96 -7.49 14.95
CA LEU A 294 11.45 -8.30 16.05
C LEU A 294 12.60 -9.01 16.77
N LEU A 295 13.46 -9.68 16.02
CA LEU A 295 14.56 -10.48 16.60
C LEU A 295 15.69 -9.65 17.19
N THR A 296 15.82 -8.37 16.77
CA THR A 296 16.79 -7.40 17.33
C THR A 296 16.13 -6.34 18.22
N GLY A 297 14.92 -6.57 18.66
CA GLY A 297 14.09 -5.60 19.40
C GLY A 297 14.52 -5.30 20.83
N ALA A 298 15.67 -5.81 21.30
CA ALA A 298 16.25 -5.39 22.57
C ALA A 298 16.95 -4.02 22.48
N CYS A 299 17.06 -3.44 21.29
CA CYS A 299 17.56 -2.09 21.06
C CYS A 299 16.47 -1.19 20.49
N GLY A 300 16.67 0.12 20.58
CA GLY A 300 15.79 1.09 19.94
C GLY A 300 15.81 0.96 18.43
N GLN A 301 14.83 1.58 17.77
CA GLN A 301 14.54 1.39 16.36
C GLN A 301 15.61 2.02 15.44
N PRO A 302 16.38 1.23 14.66
CA PRO A 302 17.29 1.78 13.64
C PRO A 302 16.51 2.18 12.37
N SER A 303 17.17 2.94 11.48
CA SER A 303 16.64 3.18 10.13
C SER A 303 16.51 1.88 9.34
N HIS A 304 15.80 1.92 8.20
CA HIS A 304 15.70 0.76 7.31
C HIS A 304 17.08 0.24 6.85
N GLN A 305 18.00 1.11 6.50
CA GLN A 305 19.37 0.72 6.13
C GLN A 305 20.16 0.19 7.34
N GLY A 306 19.89 0.73 8.52
CA GLY A 306 20.59 0.37 9.75
C GLY A 306 20.32 -1.06 10.23
N ILE A 307 19.21 -1.71 9.78
CA ILE A 307 18.94 -3.12 10.12
C ILE A 307 19.82 -4.10 9.35
N TYR A 308 20.47 -3.67 8.27
CA TYR A 308 21.40 -4.44 7.45
C TYR A 308 22.86 -4.00 7.67
N GLY A 309 23.14 -3.31 8.76
CA GLY A 309 24.46 -2.85 9.12
C GLY A 309 25.26 -3.86 9.94
N GLU A 310 26.21 -3.38 10.73
CA GLU A 310 26.97 -4.22 11.65
C GLU A 310 26.04 -4.86 12.70
N ARG A 311 26.17 -6.18 12.86
CA ARG A 311 25.38 -6.91 13.86
C ARG A 311 25.71 -6.45 15.28
N ARG A 312 24.66 -6.38 16.09
CA ARG A 312 24.73 -5.92 17.48
C ARG A 312 24.17 -7.03 18.39
N PRO A 313 25.04 -7.95 18.88
CA PRO A 313 24.61 -9.11 19.68
C PRO A 313 23.81 -8.73 20.94
N GLU A 314 24.03 -7.56 21.49
CA GLU A 314 23.27 -7.03 22.63
C GLU A 314 21.80 -6.75 22.30
N CYS A 315 21.46 -6.62 21.01
CA CYS A 315 20.10 -6.40 20.53
C CYS A 315 19.34 -7.69 20.22
N GLU A 316 20.02 -8.83 20.11
CA GLU A 316 19.48 -10.10 19.63
C GLU A 316 18.70 -10.83 20.74
N ILE A 317 17.36 -10.77 20.71
CA ILE A 317 16.50 -11.27 21.82
C ILE A 317 16.69 -12.76 22.06
N LEU A 318 16.68 -13.59 21.01
CA LEU A 318 16.78 -15.04 21.18
C LEU A 318 18.14 -15.44 21.75
N ASN A 319 19.22 -14.83 21.27
CA ASN A 319 20.57 -15.11 21.77
C ASN A 319 20.72 -14.66 23.22
N ARG A 320 20.18 -13.48 23.58
CA ARG A 320 20.14 -13.00 24.96
C ARG A 320 19.36 -13.95 25.88
N LEU A 321 18.21 -14.47 25.45
CA LEU A 321 17.46 -15.48 26.18
C LEU A 321 18.22 -16.81 26.28
N GLY A 322 18.97 -17.18 25.24
CA GLY A 322 19.85 -18.34 25.24
C GLY A 322 20.93 -18.26 26.31
N THR A 323 21.53 -17.11 26.57
CA THR A 323 22.57 -16.93 27.62
C THR A 323 22.05 -17.15 29.04
N ILE A 324 20.75 -17.00 29.28
CA ILE A 324 20.09 -17.22 30.56
C ILE A 324 19.38 -18.58 30.63
N GLY A 325 19.67 -19.49 29.70
CA GLY A 325 19.25 -20.89 29.75
C GLY A 325 17.98 -21.24 28.98
N TYR A 326 17.51 -20.39 28.10
CA TYR A 326 16.42 -20.73 27.15
C TYR A 326 16.96 -21.49 25.94
N ARG A 327 16.38 -22.64 25.64
CA ARG A 327 16.64 -23.32 24.38
C ARG A 327 15.86 -22.68 23.26
N GLN A 328 16.58 -22.33 22.19
CA GLN A 328 15.98 -21.68 21.02
C GLN A 328 15.37 -22.71 20.07
N HIS A 329 14.19 -22.41 19.56
CA HIS A 329 13.50 -23.15 18.50
C HIS A 329 13.03 -22.19 17.41
N MET A 330 12.97 -22.68 16.19
CA MET A 330 12.46 -21.95 15.04
C MET A 330 11.50 -22.84 14.23
N MET A 331 10.29 -22.34 13.98
CA MET A 331 9.26 -23.06 13.23
C MET A 331 8.56 -22.10 12.26
N PHE A 332 8.40 -22.52 11.02
CA PHE A 332 7.69 -21.76 9.99
C PHE A 332 6.58 -22.63 9.42
N ASP A 333 5.50 -22.01 8.91
CA ASP A 333 4.48 -22.71 8.11
C ASP A 333 4.89 -22.87 6.65
N HIS A 334 6.08 -22.35 6.27
CA HIS A 334 6.72 -22.31 4.96
C HIS A 334 8.20 -22.70 5.06
N SER A 335 8.93 -22.80 3.91
CA SER A 335 10.36 -23.17 3.90
C SER A 335 11.30 -22.04 4.34
N GLY A 336 10.91 -20.79 4.16
CA GLY A 336 11.78 -19.62 4.34
C GLY A 336 12.78 -19.41 3.19
N GLU A 337 12.58 -20.08 2.05
CA GLU A 337 13.47 -19.97 0.88
C GLU A 337 13.19 -18.72 0.07
N TYR A 338 11.90 -18.33 -0.03
CA TYR A 338 11.52 -17.17 -0.82
C TYR A 338 12.28 -15.91 -0.38
N ASP A 339 12.80 -15.15 -1.36
CA ASP A 339 13.59 -13.92 -1.15
C ASP A 339 14.75 -14.09 -0.15
N SER A 340 15.28 -15.31 -0.05
CA SER A 340 16.34 -15.66 0.91
C SER A 340 16.00 -15.29 2.36
N PHE A 341 14.72 -15.41 2.75
CA PHE A 341 14.20 -14.96 4.05
C PHE A 341 15.00 -15.57 5.22
N LEU A 342 15.11 -16.89 5.29
CA LEU A 342 15.83 -17.55 6.38
C LEU A 342 17.33 -17.27 6.39
N PRO A 343 18.07 -17.32 5.26
CA PRO A 343 19.46 -16.90 5.21
C PRO A 343 19.67 -15.46 5.69
N THR A 344 18.83 -14.54 5.27
CA THR A 344 18.90 -13.13 5.67
C THR A 344 18.67 -12.98 7.18
N LEU A 345 17.64 -13.63 7.75
CA LEU A 345 17.43 -13.60 9.19
C LEU A 345 18.65 -14.11 9.98
N ARG A 346 19.24 -15.23 9.57
CA ARG A 346 20.43 -15.77 10.23
C ARG A 346 21.61 -14.78 10.18
N ASN A 347 21.82 -14.16 9.03
CA ASN A 347 22.89 -13.20 8.84
C ASN A 347 22.72 -11.96 9.71
N GLU A 348 21.52 -11.35 9.70
CA GLU A 348 21.26 -10.06 10.33
C GLU A 348 20.97 -10.16 11.85
N THR A 349 20.53 -11.32 12.34
CA THR A 349 20.09 -11.47 13.74
C THR A 349 20.91 -12.49 14.53
N GLY A 350 21.91 -13.12 13.90
CA GLY A 350 22.73 -14.16 14.55
C GLY A 350 21.93 -15.39 15.01
N LEU A 351 20.76 -15.61 14.44
CA LEU A 351 19.90 -16.75 14.80
C LEU A 351 20.58 -18.07 14.44
N THR A 352 20.87 -18.87 15.46
CA THR A 352 21.57 -20.16 15.34
C THR A 352 20.65 -21.36 15.37
N ALA A 353 19.39 -21.18 15.80
CA ALA A 353 18.42 -22.26 15.84
C ALA A 353 18.20 -22.86 14.44
N ASP A 354 18.12 -24.18 14.37
CA ASP A 354 17.72 -24.85 13.15
C ASP A 354 16.22 -24.70 12.93
N LEU A 355 15.83 -24.57 11.65
CA LEU A 355 14.43 -24.64 11.28
C LEU A 355 13.93 -26.07 11.55
N GLU A 356 12.92 -26.21 12.40
CA GLU A 356 12.36 -27.52 12.76
C GLU A 356 11.76 -28.21 11.53
N SER A 357 12.20 -29.43 11.29
CA SER A 357 11.61 -30.27 10.24
C SER A 357 10.20 -30.71 10.66
N LEU A 358 9.19 -30.20 9.98
CA LEU A 358 7.78 -30.44 10.35
C LEU A 358 7.28 -31.87 10.03
N GLY A 359 8.04 -32.62 9.24
CA GLY A 359 7.64 -33.95 8.79
C GLY A 359 6.50 -33.90 7.73
N LYS A 360 6.39 -34.94 6.92
CA LYS A 360 5.45 -35.01 5.78
C LYS A 360 3.96 -35.18 6.16
N ASN A 361 3.62 -35.23 7.45
CA ASN A 361 2.29 -35.61 7.93
C ASN A 361 1.45 -34.43 8.46
N LEU A 362 1.96 -33.20 8.40
CA LEU A 362 1.15 -32.05 8.76
C LEU A 362 0.23 -31.64 7.60
N ALA A 363 -0.98 -31.25 7.94
CA ALA A 363 -1.95 -30.83 6.93
C ALA A 363 -1.49 -29.57 6.22
N VAL A 364 -1.55 -29.57 4.89
CA VAL A 364 -1.38 -28.40 4.04
C VAL A 364 -2.70 -27.67 3.95
N ARG A 365 -2.71 -26.36 4.24
CA ARG A 365 -3.92 -25.56 4.16
C ARG A 365 -3.96 -24.68 2.92
N TYR A 366 -2.84 -24.05 2.58
CA TYR A 366 -2.74 -23.15 1.44
C TYR A 366 -1.60 -23.56 0.52
N MET A 367 -1.71 -23.12 -0.71
CA MET A 367 -0.58 -22.97 -1.63
C MET A 367 -0.20 -21.50 -1.59
N GLY A 368 1.06 -21.19 -1.40
CA GLY A 368 1.61 -19.85 -1.40
C GLY A 368 1.52 -19.17 -2.76
N PHE A 369 1.84 -17.89 -2.78
CA PHE A 369 1.94 -17.08 -4.02
C PHE A 369 3.06 -17.57 -4.96
N ASP A 370 4.02 -18.32 -4.43
CA ASP A 370 5.15 -18.96 -5.12
C ASP A 370 4.95 -20.46 -5.39
N ASP A 371 3.72 -20.95 -5.18
CA ASP A 371 3.32 -22.36 -5.29
C ASP A 371 3.86 -23.29 -4.19
N GLU A 372 4.45 -22.76 -3.13
CA GLU A 372 4.85 -23.54 -1.97
C GLU A 372 3.65 -24.05 -1.16
N GLU A 373 3.77 -25.26 -0.61
CA GLU A 373 2.78 -25.83 0.32
C GLU A 373 2.91 -25.22 1.71
N LEU A 374 1.86 -24.53 2.18
CA LEU A 374 1.83 -23.93 3.51
C LEU A 374 1.11 -24.83 4.51
N THR A 375 1.79 -25.10 5.63
CA THR A 375 1.25 -25.90 6.71
C THR A 375 0.06 -25.21 7.38
N ASP A 376 -0.97 -25.98 7.73
CA ASP A 376 -2.12 -25.47 8.50
C ASP A 376 -1.67 -24.90 9.85
N THR A 377 -2.08 -23.67 10.15
CA THR A 377 -1.65 -22.94 11.36
C THR A 377 -1.95 -23.70 12.65
N LEU A 378 -3.16 -24.25 12.80
CA LEU A 378 -3.52 -25.01 14.01
C LEU A 378 -2.74 -26.32 14.12
N ALA A 379 -2.49 -26.97 12.99
CA ALA A 379 -1.66 -28.19 12.96
C ALA A 379 -0.21 -27.89 13.39
N LEU A 380 0.37 -26.77 12.95
CA LEU A 380 1.70 -26.32 13.35
C LEU A 380 1.77 -25.98 14.85
N LEU A 381 0.81 -25.22 15.36
CA LEU A 381 0.71 -24.84 16.77
C LEU A 381 0.58 -26.09 17.67
N ARG A 382 -0.22 -27.08 17.27
CA ARG A 382 -0.34 -28.36 17.95
C ARG A 382 0.92 -29.20 17.85
N TYR A 383 1.64 -29.13 16.73
CA TYR A 383 2.95 -29.80 16.59
C TYR A 383 3.96 -29.20 17.56
N TRP A 384 4.07 -27.87 17.63
CA TRP A 384 4.89 -27.17 18.62
C TRP A 384 4.56 -27.59 20.06
N GLN A 385 3.29 -27.59 20.44
CA GLN A 385 2.86 -28.02 21.79
C GLN A 385 3.30 -29.45 22.10
N ARG A 386 3.13 -30.39 21.17
CA ARG A 386 3.56 -31.79 21.33
C ARG A 386 5.09 -31.92 21.42
N THR A 387 5.82 -31.14 20.66
CA THR A 387 7.29 -31.11 20.71
C THR A 387 7.77 -30.65 22.06
N LEU A 388 7.21 -29.60 22.61
CA LEU A 388 7.52 -29.13 23.96
C LEU A 388 7.15 -30.15 25.05
N GLN A 389 6.02 -30.85 24.92
CA GLN A 389 5.63 -31.88 25.89
C GLN A 389 6.60 -33.07 25.93
N ARG A 390 7.25 -33.36 24.80
CA ARG A 390 8.26 -34.45 24.71
C ARG A 390 9.65 -34.00 25.11
N ALA A 391 9.93 -32.70 24.98
CA ALA A 391 11.22 -32.15 25.34
C ALA A 391 11.41 -32.18 26.87
N LYS A 392 12.63 -32.51 27.29
CA LYS A 392 13.03 -32.44 28.71
C LYS A 392 13.36 -31.01 29.14
N ASP A 393 13.43 -30.10 28.20
CA ASP A 393 13.78 -28.72 28.43
C ASP A 393 12.69 -28.03 29.25
N LYS A 394 13.11 -27.30 30.26
CA LYS A 394 12.19 -26.56 31.15
C LYS A 394 11.92 -25.14 30.68
N ARG A 395 12.72 -24.62 29.74
CA ARG A 395 12.64 -23.28 29.20
C ARG A 395 12.97 -23.31 27.73
N THR A 396 12.02 -22.92 26.94
CA THR A 396 12.23 -22.74 25.48
C THR A 396 11.76 -21.39 25.03
N VAL A 397 12.44 -20.80 24.05
CA VAL A 397 11.95 -19.68 23.27
C VAL A 397 11.80 -20.12 21.82
N THR A 398 10.61 -19.96 21.29
CA THR A 398 10.31 -20.34 19.90
C THR A 398 9.96 -19.10 19.09
N PHE A 399 10.70 -18.87 18.02
CA PHE A 399 10.30 -17.95 16.95
C PHE A 399 9.49 -18.73 15.93
N MET A 400 8.23 -18.36 15.76
CA MET A 400 7.32 -18.98 14.79
C MET A 400 6.84 -17.96 13.79
N ASN A 401 7.19 -18.15 12.51
CA ASN A 401 6.76 -17.27 11.41
C ASN A 401 5.62 -17.93 10.63
N LEU A 402 4.55 -17.16 10.40
CA LEU A 402 3.32 -17.61 9.79
C LEU A 402 2.96 -16.69 8.61
N ILE A 403 2.85 -17.25 7.41
CA ILE A 403 2.48 -16.51 6.20
C ILE A 403 1.08 -16.86 5.67
N ALA A 404 0.23 -17.48 6.51
CA ALA A 404 -1.13 -17.86 6.14
C ALA A 404 -1.99 -16.70 5.60
N LEU A 405 -1.69 -15.46 5.99
CA LEU A 405 -2.40 -14.25 5.51
C LEU A 405 -1.68 -13.54 4.36
N HIS A 406 -0.53 -14.04 3.91
CA HIS A 406 0.20 -13.44 2.80
C HIS A 406 -0.69 -13.38 1.55
N ASP A 407 -0.59 -12.27 0.83
CA ASP A 407 -1.35 -12.09 -0.40
C ASP A 407 -1.00 -13.15 -1.46
N GLY A 408 -1.99 -13.55 -2.26
CA GLY A 408 -1.82 -14.60 -3.27
C GLY A 408 -2.01 -16.03 -2.76
N ASN A 409 -2.08 -16.25 -1.45
CA ASN A 409 -2.35 -17.59 -0.91
C ASN A 409 -3.73 -18.11 -1.37
N ARG A 410 -3.76 -19.35 -1.86
CA ARG A 410 -4.94 -20.01 -2.41
C ARG A 410 -5.15 -21.39 -1.79
N LEU A 411 -6.38 -21.86 -1.81
CA LEU A 411 -6.66 -23.24 -1.40
C LEU A 411 -6.03 -24.23 -2.39
N PRO A 412 -5.54 -25.39 -1.93
CA PRO A 412 -5.07 -26.43 -2.82
C PRO A 412 -6.11 -26.77 -3.90
N ARG A 413 -5.67 -26.91 -5.16
CA ARG A 413 -6.52 -27.16 -6.34
C ARG A 413 -7.42 -25.99 -6.77
N HIS A 414 -7.31 -24.80 -6.17
CA HIS A 414 -8.00 -23.58 -6.61
C HIS A 414 -7.01 -22.67 -7.32
N GLY A 415 -7.41 -22.12 -8.47
CA GLY A 415 -6.53 -21.26 -9.26
C GLY A 415 -6.45 -19.81 -8.76
N ARG A 416 -7.39 -19.38 -7.92
CA ARG A 416 -7.49 -17.99 -7.42
C ARG A 416 -7.09 -17.89 -5.97
N ALA A 417 -6.48 -16.74 -5.62
CA ALA A 417 -6.20 -16.38 -4.24
C ALA A 417 -7.48 -16.37 -3.39
N GLU A 418 -7.42 -16.93 -2.20
CA GLU A 418 -8.52 -16.85 -1.25
C GLU A 418 -8.61 -15.43 -0.68
N PRO A 419 -9.79 -14.82 -0.58
CA PRO A 419 -9.95 -13.48 0.00
C PRO A 419 -9.34 -13.38 1.41
N PHE A 420 -8.91 -12.18 1.78
CA PHE A 420 -8.27 -11.96 3.08
C PHE A 420 -9.16 -12.33 4.28
N LYS A 421 -10.42 -11.89 4.29
CA LYS A 421 -11.35 -12.09 5.42
C LYS A 421 -11.49 -13.55 5.87
N PRO A 422 -11.80 -14.54 5.00
CA PRO A 422 -11.91 -15.94 5.43
C PRO A 422 -10.59 -16.51 5.95
N ARG A 423 -9.42 -16.10 5.43
CA ARG A 423 -8.10 -16.50 5.92
C ARG A 423 -7.83 -15.92 7.32
N ALA A 424 -8.11 -14.64 7.52
CA ALA A 424 -7.95 -13.98 8.81
C ALA A 424 -8.92 -14.54 9.87
N GLN A 425 -10.18 -14.79 9.50
CA GLN A 425 -11.14 -15.45 10.38
C GLN A 425 -10.62 -16.82 10.84
N LYS A 426 -10.15 -17.65 9.88
CA LYS A 426 -9.58 -18.96 10.23
C LYS A 426 -8.38 -18.85 11.16
N LEU A 427 -7.46 -17.93 10.90
CA LEU A 427 -6.29 -17.71 11.76
C LEU A 427 -6.71 -17.37 13.20
N LEU A 428 -7.66 -16.47 13.37
CA LEU A 428 -8.15 -16.07 14.69
C LEU A 428 -8.89 -17.20 15.40
N ASP A 429 -9.69 -18.01 14.68
CA ASP A 429 -10.33 -19.21 15.20
C ASP A 429 -9.32 -20.28 15.63
N ASP A 430 -8.24 -20.47 14.85
CA ASP A 430 -7.14 -21.37 15.14
C ASP A 430 -6.40 -20.93 16.42
N LEU A 431 -6.10 -19.63 16.54
CA LEU A 431 -5.50 -19.06 17.74
C LEU A 431 -6.40 -19.25 18.97
N GLN A 432 -7.70 -19.01 18.84
CA GLN A 432 -8.66 -19.24 19.93
C GLN A 432 -8.68 -20.70 20.38
N THR A 433 -8.65 -21.61 19.43
CA THR A 433 -8.65 -23.05 19.70
C THR A 433 -7.34 -23.47 20.38
N PHE A 434 -6.21 -23.01 19.84
CA PHE A 434 -4.88 -23.27 20.39
C PHE A 434 -4.73 -22.75 21.81
N LEU A 435 -5.12 -21.52 22.12
CA LEU A 435 -5.03 -20.96 23.46
C LEU A 435 -5.82 -21.78 24.48
N ARG A 436 -7.04 -22.21 24.12
CA ARG A 436 -7.86 -23.09 24.97
C ARG A 436 -7.19 -24.48 25.22
N GLU A 437 -6.55 -25.05 24.20
CA GLU A 437 -5.84 -26.30 24.32
C GLU A 437 -4.57 -26.16 25.19
N LEU A 438 -3.86 -25.02 25.00
CA LEU A 438 -2.66 -24.72 25.77
C LEU A 438 -2.97 -24.48 27.26
N GLU A 439 -4.05 -23.75 27.57
CA GLU A 439 -4.52 -23.56 28.97
C GLU A 439 -4.81 -24.89 29.67
N ARG A 440 -5.38 -25.86 28.95
CA ARG A 440 -5.67 -27.20 29.48
C ARG A 440 -4.42 -28.08 29.67
N SER A 441 -3.31 -27.74 29.04
CA SER A 441 -2.07 -28.52 29.11
C SER A 441 -1.35 -28.41 30.46
N GLY A 442 -1.70 -27.38 31.25
CA GLY A 442 -1.01 -27.09 32.52
C GLY A 442 0.39 -26.51 32.36
N ARG A 443 0.85 -26.27 31.12
CA ARG A 443 2.17 -25.68 30.83
C ARG A 443 2.15 -24.17 31.05
N LYS A 444 3.26 -23.64 31.54
CA LYS A 444 3.45 -22.21 31.71
C LYS A 444 4.08 -21.62 30.45
N VAL A 445 3.37 -20.71 29.78
CA VAL A 445 3.80 -20.14 28.51
C VAL A 445 3.45 -18.66 28.44
N MET A 446 4.39 -17.83 28.03
CA MET A 446 4.16 -16.48 27.56
C MET A 446 4.01 -16.54 26.04
N VAL A 447 2.80 -16.35 25.53
CA VAL A 447 2.51 -16.26 24.09
C VAL A 447 2.49 -14.79 23.70
N VAL A 448 3.36 -14.41 22.78
CA VAL A 448 3.48 -13.04 22.25
C VAL A 448 3.14 -13.07 20.77
N VAL A 449 2.03 -12.46 20.40
CA VAL A 449 1.62 -12.29 19.00
C VAL A 449 2.12 -10.96 18.50
N VAL A 450 2.96 -10.97 17.47
CA VAL A 450 3.53 -9.77 16.86
C VAL A 450 3.41 -9.89 15.35
N PRO A 451 2.37 -9.32 14.74
CA PRO A 451 2.30 -9.28 13.29
C PRO A 451 3.44 -8.45 12.68
N GLU A 452 3.82 -8.79 11.45
CA GLU A 452 4.91 -8.12 10.73
C GLU A 452 4.51 -6.76 10.17
N HIS A 453 3.35 -6.73 9.53
CA HIS A 453 2.75 -5.57 8.87
C HIS A 453 1.33 -5.95 8.43
N GLY A 454 0.56 -4.99 7.93
CA GLY A 454 -0.77 -5.23 7.37
C GLY A 454 -0.76 -5.79 5.95
N ALA A 455 -1.92 -6.30 5.55
CA ALA A 455 -2.23 -6.73 4.19
C ALA A 455 -2.60 -5.56 3.27
N ALA A 456 -2.85 -4.38 3.83
CA ALA A 456 -3.40 -3.22 3.13
C ALA A 456 -4.71 -3.56 2.39
N VAL A 457 -5.63 -4.23 3.08
CA VAL A 457 -6.94 -4.64 2.52
C VAL A 457 -7.69 -3.47 1.91
N ARG A 458 -7.59 -2.32 2.55
CA ARG A 458 -8.04 -1.03 1.99
C ARG A 458 -6.84 -0.25 1.49
N GLY A 459 -6.97 0.31 0.29
CA GLY A 459 -6.05 1.33 -0.18
C GLY A 459 -6.31 2.67 0.51
N ASP A 460 -5.52 3.65 0.14
CA ASP A 460 -5.73 5.06 0.47
C ASP A 460 -5.71 5.92 -0.82
N LYS A 461 -5.58 7.23 -0.69
CA LYS A 461 -5.56 8.14 -1.85
C LYS A 461 -4.33 7.99 -2.74
N ILE A 462 -3.23 7.44 -2.20
CA ILE A 462 -1.93 7.36 -2.86
C ILE A 462 -1.60 5.92 -3.26
N GLN A 463 -2.06 4.96 -2.48
CA GLN A 463 -1.68 3.56 -2.59
C GLN A 463 -2.92 2.69 -2.78
N ALA A 464 -2.97 1.95 -3.88
CA ALA A 464 -4.06 1.03 -4.16
C ALA A 464 -4.15 -0.09 -3.10
N PRO A 465 -5.33 -0.71 -2.91
CA PRO A 465 -5.45 -1.88 -2.04
C PRO A 465 -4.39 -2.94 -2.36
N ARG A 466 -3.86 -3.60 -1.33
CA ARG A 466 -2.84 -4.65 -1.38
C ARG A 466 -1.43 -4.14 -1.73
N LEU A 467 -1.24 -2.88 -2.12
CA LEU A 467 0.08 -2.27 -2.24
C LEU A 467 0.60 -1.83 -0.87
N ARG A 468 1.91 -2.04 -0.65
CA ARG A 468 2.58 -1.77 0.63
C ARG A 468 3.90 -1.01 0.46
N ASP A 469 4.10 -0.38 -0.70
CA ASP A 469 5.33 0.36 -1.01
C ASP A 469 5.52 1.59 -0.12
N ILE A 470 4.41 2.14 0.40
CA ILE A 470 4.42 3.22 1.39
C ILE A 470 4.05 2.62 2.74
N PRO A 471 4.98 2.60 3.72
CA PRO A 471 4.75 2.01 5.04
C PRO A 471 3.91 2.94 5.93
N SER A 472 2.66 3.21 5.53
CA SER A 472 1.72 4.03 6.29
C SER A 472 1.37 3.40 7.64
N LEU A 473 0.97 4.20 8.63
CA LEU A 473 0.60 3.68 9.96
C LEU A 473 -0.57 2.70 9.90
N ARG A 474 -1.45 2.81 8.89
CA ARG A 474 -2.50 1.81 8.65
C ARG A 474 -1.98 0.41 8.38
N ILE A 475 -0.77 0.32 7.79
CA ILE A 475 -0.08 -0.95 7.49
C ILE A 475 0.81 -1.37 8.66
N THR A 476 1.45 -0.43 9.33
CA THR A 476 2.49 -0.73 10.31
C THR A 476 2.02 -0.72 11.78
N GLU A 477 0.85 -0.17 12.09
CA GLU A 477 0.21 -0.36 13.39
C GLU A 477 -0.47 -1.73 13.44
N VAL A 478 0.16 -2.67 14.16
CA VAL A 478 -0.23 -4.08 14.19
C VAL A 478 -0.79 -4.50 15.55
N PRO A 479 -1.76 -5.45 15.59
CA PRO A 479 -2.39 -5.92 16.83
C PRO A 479 -1.42 -6.82 17.62
N THR A 480 -0.48 -6.22 18.35
CA THR A 480 0.45 -6.95 19.22
C THR A 480 -0.22 -7.27 20.55
N MET A 481 -0.12 -8.53 20.97
CA MET A 481 -0.86 -9.04 22.12
C MET A 481 -0.02 -10.06 22.90
N VAL A 482 -0.25 -10.13 24.23
CA VAL A 482 0.43 -11.08 25.11
C VAL A 482 -0.57 -11.87 25.94
N LYS A 483 -0.38 -13.19 25.99
CA LYS A 483 -1.13 -14.12 26.85
C LYS A 483 -0.18 -14.85 27.80
N PHE A 484 -0.49 -14.82 29.09
CA PHE A 484 0.19 -15.62 30.12
C PHE A 484 -0.65 -16.87 30.39
N VAL A 485 -0.20 -18.02 29.92
CA VAL A 485 -0.86 -19.30 30.11
C VAL A 485 -0.29 -20.02 31.33
N GLY A 486 -1.13 -20.69 32.10
CA GLY A 486 -0.72 -21.43 33.28
C GLY A 486 -0.63 -20.58 34.56
N LEU A 487 -1.13 -19.36 34.55
CA LEU A 487 -1.35 -18.50 35.72
C LEU A 487 -2.85 -18.42 36.05
N GLN A 488 -3.15 -18.27 37.33
CA GLN A 488 -4.52 -18.06 37.83
C GLN A 488 -4.66 -16.68 38.43
N GLY A 489 -5.88 -16.13 38.41
CA GLY A 489 -6.20 -14.85 39.03
C GLY A 489 -5.76 -13.62 38.22
N LEU A 490 -5.48 -13.79 36.94
CA LEU A 490 -5.30 -12.66 36.02
C LEU A 490 -6.67 -12.05 35.67
N PRO A 491 -6.72 -10.75 35.35
CA PRO A 491 -7.95 -10.09 34.89
C PRO A 491 -8.56 -10.80 33.67
N ASP A 492 -9.89 -10.85 33.60
CA ASP A 492 -10.61 -11.42 32.46
C ASP A 492 -10.52 -10.55 31.22
N ALA A 493 -10.46 -9.21 31.41
CA ALA A 493 -10.28 -8.26 30.32
C ALA A 493 -8.80 -7.91 30.13
N PRO A 494 -8.37 -7.65 28.88
CA PRO A 494 -7.01 -7.24 28.61
C PRO A 494 -6.66 -5.87 29.19
N ILE A 495 -5.41 -5.67 29.59
CA ILE A 495 -4.86 -4.35 29.84
C ILE A 495 -4.43 -3.75 28.50
N HIS A 496 -4.88 -2.53 28.26
CA HIS A 496 -4.55 -1.78 27.06
C HIS A 496 -3.34 -0.88 27.26
N VAL A 497 -2.29 -1.07 26.44
CA VAL A 497 -1.16 -0.15 26.33
C VAL A 497 -1.47 0.81 25.19
N THR A 498 -1.92 2.02 25.55
CA THR A 498 -2.48 3.01 24.61
C THR A 498 -1.45 3.92 23.97
N GLY A 499 -0.26 4.08 24.59
CA GLY A 499 0.84 4.88 24.03
C GLY A 499 1.45 4.25 22.78
N PRO A 500 2.14 5.05 21.95
CA PRO A 500 2.83 4.53 20.78
C PRO A 500 4.03 3.69 21.22
N THR A 501 4.09 2.44 20.76
CA THR A 501 5.12 1.48 21.15
C THR A 501 5.70 0.76 19.94
N SER A 502 6.79 0.03 20.16
CA SER A 502 7.44 -0.83 19.18
C SER A 502 8.13 -2.01 19.91
N TYR A 503 9.00 -2.71 19.23
CA TYR A 503 9.67 -3.92 19.73
C TYR A 503 10.41 -3.73 21.05
N LEU A 504 10.93 -2.53 21.33
CA LEU A 504 11.60 -2.22 22.60
C LEU A 504 10.67 -2.38 23.80
N ALA A 505 9.39 -1.97 23.68
CA ALA A 505 8.38 -2.14 24.73
C ALA A 505 8.07 -3.63 24.96
N MET A 506 7.92 -4.40 23.88
CA MET A 506 7.68 -5.85 23.96
C MET A 506 8.86 -6.56 24.64
N THR A 507 10.09 -6.24 24.24
CA THR A 507 11.29 -6.85 24.85
C THR A 507 11.44 -6.46 26.32
N THR A 508 11.14 -5.22 26.68
CA THR A 508 11.11 -4.77 28.09
C THR A 508 10.07 -5.54 28.89
N LEU A 509 8.88 -5.81 28.31
CA LEU A 509 7.86 -6.64 28.96
C LEU A 509 8.35 -8.07 29.20
N ILE A 510 9.06 -8.68 28.24
CA ILE A 510 9.69 -9.99 28.41
C ILE A 510 10.72 -9.93 29.56
N GLY A 511 11.59 -8.94 29.57
CA GLY A 511 12.58 -8.73 30.64
C GLY A 511 11.94 -8.62 32.02
N ARG A 512 10.93 -7.77 32.18
CA ARG A 512 10.19 -7.61 33.44
C ARG A 512 9.49 -8.90 33.88
N THR A 513 8.94 -9.68 32.95
CA THR A 513 8.34 -10.98 33.24
C THR A 513 9.35 -11.96 33.84
N LEU A 514 10.59 -11.94 33.34
CA LEU A 514 11.70 -12.76 33.83
C LEU A 514 12.19 -12.29 35.21
N GLU A 515 12.51 -10.99 35.35
CA GLU A 515 13.05 -10.36 36.55
C GLU A 515 12.13 -10.49 37.75
N THR A 516 10.83 -10.29 37.54
CA THR A 516 9.82 -10.40 38.61
C THR A 516 9.46 -11.81 38.92
N ASN A 517 10.01 -12.81 38.21
CA ASN A 517 9.61 -14.22 38.30
C ASN A 517 8.07 -14.38 38.27
N PHE A 518 7.45 -13.70 37.30
CA PHE A 518 5.99 -13.49 37.24
C PHE A 518 5.21 -14.80 37.29
N PHE A 519 5.74 -15.87 36.73
CA PHE A 519 5.14 -17.20 36.72
C PHE A 519 5.23 -17.95 38.06
N SER A 520 5.99 -17.47 39.04
CA SER A 520 6.07 -18.10 40.38
C SER A 520 4.87 -17.79 41.27
N LYS A 521 4.11 -16.74 40.91
CA LYS A 521 3.10 -16.15 41.78
C LYS A 521 1.72 -16.74 41.50
N LYS A 522 1.01 -17.13 42.57
CA LYS A 522 -0.44 -17.26 42.49
C LYS A 522 -0.96 -15.85 42.23
N GLY A 523 -1.89 -15.67 41.27
CA GLY A 523 -2.39 -14.38 40.87
C GLY A 523 -2.66 -13.44 42.04
N GLY A 524 -2.17 -12.20 41.98
CA GLY A 524 -2.36 -11.15 42.97
C GLY A 524 -1.11 -10.62 43.70
N ALA A 525 0.05 -11.31 43.65
CA ALA A 525 1.25 -10.83 44.34
C ALA A 525 2.06 -9.77 43.56
N THR A 526 1.98 -9.76 42.21
CA THR A 526 2.45 -8.67 41.34
C THR A 526 1.32 -8.36 40.37
N PRO A 527 0.70 -7.18 40.46
CA PRO A 527 -0.35 -6.82 39.54
C PRO A 527 0.18 -6.84 38.11
N LEU A 528 -0.62 -7.34 37.17
CA LEU A 528 -0.26 -7.35 35.74
C LEU A 528 0.05 -5.92 35.23
N GLU A 529 -0.62 -4.93 35.80
CA GLU A 529 -0.42 -3.51 35.54
C GLU A 529 1.02 -3.07 35.80
N SER A 530 1.70 -3.66 36.78
CA SER A 530 3.09 -3.32 37.06
C SER A 530 4.08 -3.75 35.97
N LEU A 531 3.75 -4.77 35.18
CA LEU A 531 4.55 -5.16 34.03
C LEU A 531 4.46 -4.18 32.87
N VAL A 532 3.29 -3.54 32.71
CA VAL A 532 3.03 -2.61 31.60
C VAL A 532 3.24 -1.14 31.97
N LYS A 533 3.40 -0.86 33.28
CA LYS A 533 3.63 0.50 33.74
C LYS A 533 4.90 1.09 33.13
N ASP A 534 4.83 2.29 32.59
CA ASP A 534 5.98 3.03 32.03
C ASP A 534 6.81 2.18 31.02
N LEU A 535 6.13 1.41 30.17
CA LEU A 535 6.80 0.77 29.05
C LEU A 535 7.38 1.83 28.09
N PRO A 536 8.56 1.57 27.50
CA PRO A 536 9.19 2.56 26.64
C PRO A 536 8.32 2.87 25.41
N GLU A 537 7.90 4.12 25.28
CA GLU A 537 7.24 4.61 24.09
C GLU A 537 8.22 4.78 22.94
N THR A 538 7.76 4.56 21.72
CA THR A 538 8.51 4.79 20.49
C THR A 538 7.62 5.55 19.51
N ASN A 539 8.06 6.72 19.07
CA ASN A 539 7.31 7.50 18.10
C ASN A 539 7.09 6.69 16.80
N PRO A 540 5.90 6.80 16.20
CA PRO A 540 5.61 6.07 14.97
C PRO A 540 6.44 6.58 13.79
N VAL A 541 7.47 5.83 13.46
CA VAL A 541 8.31 5.99 12.26
C VAL A 541 8.36 4.64 11.57
N SER A 542 8.05 4.62 10.28
CA SER A 542 8.01 3.40 9.48
C SER A 542 8.76 3.61 8.17
N GLU A 543 9.57 2.63 7.80
CA GLU A 543 10.49 2.74 6.67
C GLU A 543 10.60 1.44 5.87
N ASN A 544 10.74 1.62 4.57
CA ASN A 544 11.25 0.59 3.67
C ASN A 544 12.30 1.20 2.72
N GLY A 545 12.81 0.44 1.76
CA GLY A 545 13.85 0.90 0.84
C GLY A 545 13.43 2.06 -0.08
N GLN A 546 12.14 2.41 -0.18
CA GLN A 546 11.60 3.38 -1.12
C GLN A 546 10.90 4.57 -0.46
N ALA A 547 10.40 4.39 0.76
CA ALA A 547 9.57 5.39 1.41
C ALA A 547 9.74 5.36 2.94
N LYS A 548 9.51 6.52 3.55
CA LYS A 548 9.45 6.71 5.00
C LYS A 548 8.16 7.41 5.35
N VAL A 549 7.49 6.95 6.39
CA VAL A 549 6.31 7.61 6.96
C VAL A 549 6.55 7.82 8.45
N LEU A 550 6.22 8.99 8.95
CA LEU A 550 6.29 9.29 10.38
C LEU A 550 5.10 10.13 10.83
N GLU A 551 4.79 10.05 12.12
CA GLU A 551 3.81 10.94 12.76
C GLU A 551 4.55 12.06 13.51
N TYR A 552 4.21 13.29 13.19
CA TYR A 552 4.68 14.48 13.89
C TYR A 552 3.50 15.37 14.28
N LYS A 553 3.33 15.60 15.59
CA LYS A 553 2.22 16.41 16.15
C LYS A 553 0.84 15.97 15.64
N GLY A 554 0.59 14.66 15.55
CA GLY A 554 -0.68 14.09 15.11
C GLY A 554 -0.93 14.13 13.59
N GLN A 555 0.02 14.60 12.79
CA GLN A 555 -0.02 14.58 11.33
C GLN A 555 1.00 13.59 10.79
N GLU A 556 0.58 12.73 9.84
CA GLU A 556 1.50 11.86 9.12
C GLU A 556 2.21 12.61 7.99
N TYR A 557 3.50 12.31 7.82
CA TYR A 557 4.36 12.83 6.76
C TYR A 557 5.00 11.69 6.00
N LEU A 558 5.08 11.84 4.69
CA LEU A 558 5.68 10.90 3.75
C LEU A 558 6.90 11.51 3.09
N LYS A 559 7.99 10.74 3.03
CA LYS A 559 9.15 11.00 2.18
C LYS A 559 9.39 9.80 1.28
N GLN A 560 9.38 10.01 -0.03
CA GLN A 560 9.69 8.99 -1.03
C GLN A 560 11.10 9.22 -1.56
N LYS A 561 11.96 8.22 -1.49
CA LYS A 561 13.37 8.28 -1.91
C LYS A 561 14.08 9.53 -1.35
N ASP A 562 14.74 10.29 -2.21
CA ASP A 562 15.48 11.51 -1.87
C ASP A 562 14.61 12.78 -1.97
N GLY A 563 13.28 12.62 -2.08
CA GLY A 563 12.35 13.75 -2.15
C GLY A 563 12.16 14.45 -0.80
N ASP A 564 11.33 15.48 -0.80
CA ASP A 564 10.97 16.24 0.39
C ASP A 564 9.88 15.53 1.22
N TRP A 565 9.86 15.81 2.52
CA TRP A 565 8.76 15.46 3.39
C TRP A 565 7.49 16.23 3.00
N LYS A 566 6.40 15.52 2.82
CA LYS A 566 5.09 16.08 2.48
C LYS A 566 4.04 15.52 3.43
N PRO A 567 3.00 16.30 3.79
CA PRO A 567 1.87 15.75 4.52
C PRO A 567 1.29 14.54 3.79
N TYR A 568 1.06 13.46 4.53
CA TYR A 568 0.45 12.25 4.01
C TYR A 568 -1.07 12.37 4.14
N ALA A 569 -1.77 12.42 3.01
CA ALA A 569 -3.22 12.50 2.97
C ALA A 569 -3.81 11.10 3.11
N LYS A 570 -4.52 10.86 4.20
CA LYS A 570 -5.27 9.60 4.44
C LYS A 570 -6.44 9.44 3.48
#